data_67807d7a6509e8cd1e347ceaf571ffbb
#
_entry.id   67807d7a6509e8cd1e347ceaf571ffbb
#
_cell.length_a   1.000
_cell.length_b   1.000
_cell.length_c   1.000
_cell.angle_alpha   90.00
_cell.angle_beta   90.00
_cell.angle_gamma   90.00
#
_symmetry.space_group_name_H-M   'P 1'
#
loop_
_entity.id
_entity.type
_entity.pdbx_description
1 polymer ?
#
loop_
_entity_poly.entity_id
_entity_poly.type
_entity_poly.pdbx_seq_one_letter_code
_entity_poly.pdbx_strand_id
1 'polypeptide(L)'
;PDETETLGSNWITCLGCDMNGDLWVGTLSGLYQYDDEKESFRHIPFTADKGIDIFQFDKDNKLWILMDGNLIRFNTEDSQFRIFAPEDNQSYTTFCITRENSIWIGSSDGLISLLNPEDETMESYNVFAHSSPNTPRKLSMLYPSPTTDRIYIAFEHDDVKIFDPATRDYQDLNIQKINQLTILINSFLEKDKDELWIGTDSGLFIYKVNTGECTRIRQDPLDPYALSSHFISAFCRDRENGIWICFHQNGLNYYSPFRPFHVHYPWDGQYSMKGEVIRDICTDIYGNIWVGTEDAGINCLEKKTGTFTNYQPVPGGNGLSHTNIRGLAASGDRLWIGHVIHGIDLMDIKTRKVIKHYNLLKDSLTVKNSTVRCIKVLQEGQVYVGTDDGIYKYDFLNDRFLYAPQFPPFAVNCIYEDRLGRIWTGMFNRSFYYNPISNTGMYLPYDKLNTQRHNFVNDACEDKDGNMWFATVEGVIKYDFQTGESLHYTVKNGMPSNVAFRILPDENETLWISTANGLVSLETGTGKITTYTESHGLITRQFND
;
A
#
# COMPACT_ATOMS: atom_id res chain seq x y z
N PRO A 1 -24.66 37.13 9.12
CA PRO A 1 -24.58 35.94 9.94
C PRO A 1 -24.34 36.42 11.35
N ASP A 2 -25.17 36.03 12.30
CA ASP A 2 -24.98 36.38 13.71
C ASP A 2 -23.66 35.74 14.16
N GLU A 3 -22.83 36.50 14.87
CA GLU A 3 -21.51 36.10 15.38
C GLU A 3 -21.53 34.85 16.30
N THR A 4 -22.74 34.33 16.59
CA THR A 4 -23.00 33.17 17.46
C THR A 4 -22.92 31.80 16.75
N GLU A 5 -22.80 31.76 15.42
CA GLU A 5 -22.85 30.52 14.64
C GLU A 5 -21.48 30.07 14.07
N THR A 6 -20.39 30.78 14.44
CA THR A 6 -19.03 30.50 14.03
C THR A 6 -18.12 30.23 15.23
N LEU A 7 -16.95 29.63 14.99
CA LEU A 7 -15.92 29.48 16.02
C LEU A 7 -15.40 30.86 16.46
N GLY A 8 -15.34 31.10 17.74
CA GLY A 8 -14.82 32.37 18.30
C GLY A 8 -13.30 32.55 18.17
N SER A 9 -12.59 31.49 17.76
CA SER A 9 -11.16 31.49 17.48
C SER A 9 -10.83 30.58 16.32
N ASN A 10 -9.92 31.04 15.45
CA ASN A 10 -9.32 30.20 14.40
C ASN A 10 -8.26 29.24 14.94
N TRP A 11 -7.93 29.33 16.22
CA TRP A 11 -6.92 28.48 16.84
C TRP A 11 -7.61 27.28 17.51
N ILE A 12 -7.63 26.15 16.79
CA ILE A 12 -8.19 24.89 17.26
C ILE A 12 -7.12 24.15 18.05
N THR A 13 -7.44 23.72 19.26
CA THR A 13 -6.53 22.99 20.16
C THR A 13 -6.79 21.49 20.14
N CYS A 14 -8.05 21.08 20.07
CA CYS A 14 -8.44 19.67 20.07
C CYS A 14 -9.77 19.45 19.34
N LEU A 15 -9.94 18.22 18.84
CA LEU A 15 -11.15 17.76 18.16
C LEU A 15 -11.53 16.40 18.71
N GLY A 16 -12.83 16.10 18.77
CA GLY A 16 -13.33 14.81 19.16
C GLY A 16 -14.79 14.64 18.80
N CYS A 17 -15.25 13.39 18.75
CA CYS A 17 -16.66 13.07 18.59
C CYS A 17 -17.19 12.42 19.87
N ASP A 18 -18.43 12.69 20.21
CA ASP A 18 -19.12 11.98 21.26
C ASP A 18 -19.62 10.60 20.78
N MET A 19 -20.29 9.85 21.64
CA MET A 19 -20.80 8.51 21.29
C MET A 19 -21.95 8.54 20.28
N ASN A 20 -22.58 9.69 20.05
CA ASN A 20 -23.63 9.88 19.03
C ASN A 20 -23.00 10.19 17.65
N GLY A 21 -21.71 10.53 17.64
CA GLY A 21 -20.98 10.95 16.44
C GLY A 21 -20.96 12.46 16.25
N ASP A 22 -21.49 13.27 17.18
CA ASP A 22 -21.46 14.72 17.11
C ASP A 22 -20.04 15.25 17.28
N LEU A 23 -19.65 16.16 16.40
CA LEU A 23 -18.31 16.78 16.42
C LEU A 23 -18.22 17.87 17.49
N TRP A 24 -17.14 17.81 18.29
CA TRP A 24 -16.80 18.80 19.29
C TRP A 24 -15.45 19.43 18.96
N VAL A 25 -15.33 20.74 19.19
CA VAL A 25 -14.15 21.54 18.84
C VAL A 25 -13.71 22.37 20.03
N GLY A 26 -12.51 22.11 20.53
CA GLY A 26 -11.83 22.96 21.53
C GLY A 26 -11.01 24.03 20.84
N THR A 27 -11.09 25.26 21.36
CA THR A 27 -10.35 26.41 20.83
C THR A 27 -9.73 27.22 21.97
N LEU A 28 -8.95 28.28 21.65
CA LEU A 28 -8.45 29.24 22.66
C LEU A 28 -9.55 30.14 23.26
N SER A 29 -10.77 30.14 22.71
CA SER A 29 -11.89 30.96 23.16
C SER A 29 -13.09 30.19 23.66
N GLY A 30 -12.99 28.86 23.81
CA GLY A 30 -14.05 28.01 24.32
C GLY A 30 -14.21 26.68 23.61
N LEU A 31 -15.21 25.96 24.06
CA LEU A 31 -15.64 24.66 23.51
C LEU A 31 -16.91 24.84 22.67
N TYR A 32 -16.95 24.16 21.55
CA TYR A 32 -18.05 24.22 20.58
C TYR A 32 -18.50 22.81 20.19
N GLN A 33 -19.82 22.65 19.96
CA GLN A 33 -20.41 21.47 19.35
C GLN A 33 -20.90 21.84 17.95
N TYR A 34 -20.63 21.02 16.96
CA TYR A 34 -21.14 21.19 15.60
C TYR A 34 -22.57 20.67 15.50
N ASP A 35 -23.44 21.45 14.89
CA ASP A 35 -24.84 21.12 14.63
C ASP A 35 -24.97 20.84 13.12
N ASP A 36 -25.09 19.56 12.75
CA ASP A 36 -25.16 19.12 11.34
C ASP A 36 -26.41 19.65 10.61
N GLU A 37 -27.55 19.85 11.33
CA GLU A 37 -28.78 20.34 10.71
C GLU A 37 -28.70 21.83 10.35
N LYS A 38 -27.98 22.61 11.15
CA LYS A 38 -27.81 24.05 10.94
C LYS A 38 -26.50 24.41 10.23
N GLU A 39 -25.61 23.43 10.02
CA GLU A 39 -24.25 23.64 9.51
C GLU A 39 -23.49 24.73 10.30
N SER A 40 -23.63 24.75 11.63
CA SER A 40 -23.11 25.80 12.49
C SER A 40 -22.52 25.27 13.80
N PHE A 41 -21.75 26.10 14.50
CA PHE A 41 -21.13 25.74 15.78
C PHE A 41 -21.89 26.36 16.95
N ARG A 42 -22.29 25.52 17.89
CA ARG A 42 -22.90 25.95 19.15
C ARG A 42 -21.84 26.10 20.25
N HIS A 43 -21.65 27.30 20.78
CA HIS A 43 -20.74 27.54 21.88
C HIS A 43 -21.27 26.99 23.22
N ILE A 44 -20.39 26.43 24.04
CA ILE A 44 -20.72 25.93 25.39
C ILE A 44 -20.47 27.04 26.41
N PRO A 45 -21.51 27.63 27.00
CA PRO A 45 -21.43 28.94 27.67
C PRO A 45 -20.43 29.06 28.82
N PHE A 46 -20.23 28.02 29.65
CA PHE A 46 -19.33 28.07 30.80
C PHE A 46 -17.83 28.08 30.40
N THR A 47 -17.53 27.85 29.12
CA THR A 47 -16.17 27.86 28.58
C THR A 47 -15.83 29.16 27.87
N ALA A 48 -16.71 30.18 27.92
CA ALA A 48 -16.50 31.45 27.21
C ALA A 48 -15.19 32.13 27.62
N ASP A 49 -14.43 32.58 26.62
CA ASP A 49 -13.14 33.26 26.76
C ASP A 49 -12.06 32.43 27.48
N LYS A 50 -12.19 31.12 27.50
CA LYS A 50 -11.22 30.20 28.11
C LYS A 50 -10.64 29.26 27.09
N GLY A 51 -9.33 29.07 27.12
CA GLY A 51 -8.65 28.10 26.27
C GLY A 51 -8.91 26.67 26.72
N ILE A 52 -9.33 25.83 25.78
CA ILE A 52 -9.46 24.38 26.01
C ILE A 52 -8.16 23.73 25.64
N ASP A 53 -7.48 23.09 26.60
CA ASP A 53 -6.22 22.39 26.35
C ASP A 53 -6.44 21.05 25.67
N ILE A 54 -7.33 20.21 26.25
CA ILE A 54 -7.72 18.89 25.73
C ILE A 54 -9.09 18.51 26.28
N PHE A 55 -9.85 17.72 25.53
CA PHE A 55 -11.05 17.06 26.05
C PHE A 55 -11.15 15.60 25.57
N GLN A 56 -11.87 14.76 26.32
CA GLN A 56 -12.20 13.39 25.98
C GLN A 56 -13.57 13.00 26.53
N PHE A 57 -14.26 12.09 25.85
CA PHE A 57 -15.50 11.48 26.34
C PHE A 57 -15.19 10.17 27.06
N ASP A 58 -15.85 9.93 28.19
CA ASP A 58 -15.81 8.65 28.87
C ASP A 58 -16.88 7.68 28.29
N LYS A 59 -16.90 6.44 28.79
CA LYS A 59 -17.86 5.41 28.33
C LYS A 59 -19.33 5.73 28.62
N ASP A 60 -19.59 6.65 29.54
CA ASP A 60 -20.93 7.10 29.92
C ASP A 60 -21.32 8.39 29.18
N ASN A 61 -20.56 8.73 28.10
CA ASN A 61 -20.72 9.94 27.30
C ASN A 61 -20.61 11.25 28.12
N LYS A 62 -19.89 11.24 29.25
CA LYS A 62 -19.55 12.44 30.00
C LYS A 62 -18.30 13.04 29.40
N LEU A 63 -18.32 14.36 29.23
CA LEU A 63 -17.20 15.10 28.65
C LEU A 63 -16.25 15.57 29.75
N TRP A 64 -14.99 15.14 29.64
CA TRP A 64 -13.90 15.60 30.49
C TRP A 64 -13.08 16.63 29.76
N ILE A 65 -12.80 17.77 30.40
CA ILE A 65 -12.17 18.95 29.80
C ILE A 65 -11.03 19.40 30.70
N LEU A 66 -9.85 19.57 30.14
CA LEU A 66 -8.75 20.28 30.78
C LEU A 66 -8.77 21.75 30.34
N MET A 67 -8.91 22.63 31.28
CA MET A 67 -9.04 24.06 31.06
C MET A 67 -8.51 24.85 32.26
N ASP A 68 -7.66 25.87 32.04
CA ASP A 68 -7.03 26.70 33.11
C ASP A 68 -6.32 25.85 34.18
N GLY A 69 -5.70 24.69 33.79
CA GLY A 69 -4.99 23.80 34.71
C GLY A 69 -5.91 22.99 35.65
N ASN A 70 -7.22 23.01 35.42
CA ASN A 70 -8.22 22.21 36.15
C ASN A 70 -8.86 21.15 35.25
N LEU A 71 -9.22 20.01 35.82
CA LEU A 71 -10.02 19.00 35.13
C LEU A 71 -11.50 19.19 35.44
N ILE A 72 -12.33 19.21 34.42
CA ILE A 72 -13.76 19.46 34.51
C ILE A 72 -14.52 18.28 33.94
N ARG A 73 -15.47 17.73 34.67
CA ARG A 73 -16.45 16.76 34.18
C ARG A 73 -17.73 17.48 33.81
N PHE A 74 -18.13 17.45 32.56
CA PHE A 74 -19.33 18.10 32.03
C PHE A 74 -20.33 17.04 31.55
N ASN A 75 -21.57 17.19 31.99
CA ASN A 75 -22.67 16.35 31.53
C ASN A 75 -23.42 17.05 30.40
N THR A 76 -23.34 16.49 29.21
CA THR A 76 -23.93 17.05 27.99
C THR A 76 -25.47 17.04 27.98
N GLU A 77 -26.13 16.21 28.82
CA GLU A 77 -27.58 16.06 28.87
C GLU A 77 -28.26 17.17 29.71
N ASP A 78 -27.69 17.47 30.87
CA ASP A 78 -28.26 18.45 31.82
C ASP A 78 -27.45 19.73 31.94
N SER A 79 -26.36 19.84 31.21
CA SER A 79 -25.41 20.96 31.21
C SER A 79 -24.78 21.25 32.60
N GLN A 80 -24.76 20.28 33.50
CA GLN A 80 -24.06 20.43 34.78
C GLN A 80 -22.59 20.09 34.63
N PHE A 81 -21.76 20.77 35.43
CA PHE A 81 -20.32 20.48 35.44
C PHE A 81 -19.77 20.43 36.86
N ARG A 82 -18.69 19.68 37.03
CA ARG A 82 -17.94 19.55 38.29
C ARG A 82 -16.46 19.80 38.01
N ILE A 83 -15.81 20.56 38.90
CA ILE A 83 -14.41 20.94 38.78
C ILE A 83 -13.59 20.14 39.78
N PHE A 84 -12.50 19.51 39.28
CA PHE A 84 -11.47 18.86 40.05
C PHE A 84 -10.23 19.74 39.96
N ALA A 85 -9.92 20.48 41.04
CA ALA A 85 -8.79 21.38 41.10
C ALA A 85 -7.55 20.68 41.69
N PRO A 86 -6.32 21.01 41.20
CA PRO A 86 -5.10 20.51 41.82
C PRO A 86 -4.89 21.14 43.22
N GLU A 87 -4.01 20.48 44.00
CA GLU A 87 -3.56 21.09 45.27
C GLU A 87 -2.71 22.34 45.04
N ASP A 88 -2.48 23.13 46.11
CA ASP A 88 -1.80 24.41 46.06
C ASP A 88 -0.48 24.42 45.26
N ASN A 89 -0.33 25.40 44.35
CA ASN A 89 0.81 25.62 43.45
C ASN A 89 1.05 24.55 42.36
N GLN A 90 0.10 23.65 42.10
CA GLN A 90 0.16 22.69 41.02
C GLN A 90 -0.82 23.05 39.88
N SER A 91 -0.61 22.51 38.72
CA SER A 91 -1.55 22.59 37.61
C SER A 91 -1.59 21.22 36.91
N TYR A 92 -2.75 20.81 36.53
CA TYR A 92 -2.90 19.66 35.63
C TYR A 92 -2.49 20.10 34.22
N THR A 93 -1.70 19.28 33.58
CA THR A 93 -1.12 19.60 32.26
C THR A 93 -1.65 18.72 31.13
N THR A 94 -2.12 17.53 31.49
CA THR A 94 -2.69 16.56 30.57
C THR A 94 -3.54 15.54 31.33
N PHE A 95 -4.41 14.84 30.62
CA PHE A 95 -5.10 13.67 31.18
C PHE A 95 -5.39 12.66 30.06
N CYS A 96 -5.74 11.44 30.44
CA CYS A 96 -6.28 10.45 29.52
C CYS A 96 -7.31 9.56 30.20
N ILE A 97 -8.20 8.98 29.39
CA ILE A 97 -9.18 8.00 29.81
C ILE A 97 -8.77 6.65 29.21
N THR A 98 -8.52 5.65 30.04
CA THR A 98 -8.10 4.33 29.60
C THR A 98 -9.28 3.51 29.07
N ARG A 99 -8.96 2.40 28.44
CA ARG A 99 -9.96 1.42 27.96
C ARG A 99 -10.88 0.89 29.06
N GLU A 100 -10.43 0.87 30.30
CA GLU A 100 -11.23 0.48 31.48
C GLU A 100 -12.04 1.63 32.10
N ASN A 101 -12.06 2.80 31.45
CA ASN A 101 -12.71 4.04 31.92
C ASN A 101 -12.02 4.65 33.15
N SER A 102 -10.75 4.34 33.40
CA SER A 102 -9.96 4.96 34.46
C SER A 102 -9.40 6.30 33.97
N ILE A 103 -9.47 7.33 34.83
CA ILE A 103 -9.03 8.68 34.50
C ILE A 103 -7.67 8.91 35.13
N TRP A 104 -6.69 9.13 34.27
CA TRP A 104 -5.32 9.43 34.68
C TRP A 104 -4.96 10.88 34.34
N ILE A 105 -4.37 11.57 35.27
CA ILE A 105 -4.04 12.99 35.21
C ILE A 105 -2.54 13.16 35.32
N GLY A 106 -1.95 13.98 34.45
CA GLY A 106 -0.55 14.41 34.54
C GLY A 106 -0.45 15.83 35.07
N SER A 107 0.52 16.09 35.92
CA SER A 107 0.73 17.37 36.57
C SER A 107 2.06 18.05 36.19
N SER A 108 2.16 19.34 36.51
CA SER A 108 3.34 20.16 36.22
C SER A 108 4.60 19.78 37.04
N ASP A 109 4.43 19.06 38.13
CA ASP A 109 5.52 18.58 38.99
C ASP A 109 6.00 17.14 38.65
N GLY A 110 5.39 16.50 37.66
CA GLY A 110 5.82 15.19 37.17
C GLY A 110 5.11 14.02 37.81
N LEU A 111 4.00 14.23 38.49
CA LEU A 111 3.19 13.15 39.02
C LEU A 111 2.15 12.68 37.98
N ILE A 112 1.89 11.38 37.96
CA ILE A 112 0.74 10.80 37.30
C ILE A 112 -0.24 10.30 38.37
N SER A 113 -1.51 10.68 38.28
CA SER A 113 -2.48 10.43 39.32
C SER A 113 -3.73 9.73 38.76
N LEU A 114 -4.19 8.69 39.44
CA LEU A 114 -5.46 8.05 39.19
C LEU A 114 -6.55 8.78 39.97
N LEU A 115 -7.55 9.31 39.27
CA LEU A 115 -8.70 9.97 39.88
C LEU A 115 -9.85 8.99 40.07
N ASN A 116 -10.39 8.93 41.31
CA ASN A 116 -11.73 8.38 41.55
C ASN A 116 -12.74 9.54 41.53
N PRO A 117 -13.61 9.65 40.50
CA PRO A 117 -14.49 10.81 40.36
C PRO A 117 -15.68 10.83 41.32
N GLU A 118 -15.96 9.75 42.02
CA GLU A 118 -17.10 9.65 42.93
C GLU A 118 -16.76 10.22 44.33
N ASP A 119 -15.60 9.86 44.87
CA ASP A 119 -15.16 10.31 46.18
C ASP A 119 -14.05 11.39 46.12
N GLU A 120 -13.66 11.82 44.91
CA GLU A 120 -12.61 12.83 44.62
C GLU A 120 -11.24 12.45 45.14
N THR A 121 -11.00 11.19 45.44
CA THR A 121 -9.68 10.75 45.87
C THR A 121 -8.73 10.59 44.69
N MET A 122 -7.44 10.86 44.96
CA MET A 122 -6.36 10.70 43.99
C MET A 122 -5.27 9.81 44.55
N GLU A 123 -4.82 8.88 43.73
CA GLU A 123 -3.63 8.06 44.02
C GLU A 123 -2.51 8.48 43.07
N SER A 124 -1.44 9.09 43.59
CA SER A 124 -0.38 9.70 42.80
C SER A 124 0.88 8.84 42.78
N TYR A 125 1.53 8.79 41.60
CA TYR A 125 2.74 7.99 41.33
C TYR A 125 3.83 8.88 40.75
N ASN A 126 5.05 8.73 41.30
CA ASN A 126 6.22 9.45 40.81
C ASN A 126 6.98 8.62 39.78
N VAL A 127 6.88 9.00 38.50
CA VAL A 127 7.56 8.32 37.38
C VAL A 127 9.02 8.78 37.20
N PHE A 128 9.56 9.55 38.15
CA PHE A 128 10.96 10.01 38.20
C PHE A 128 11.75 9.47 39.39
N ALA A 129 11.27 8.44 40.04
CA ALA A 129 11.91 7.92 41.27
C ALA A 129 13.40 7.57 41.07
N HIS A 130 13.82 7.24 39.86
CA HIS A 130 15.21 6.91 39.50
C HIS A 130 15.92 7.97 38.66
N SER A 131 15.31 9.18 38.46
CA SER A 131 15.85 10.24 37.63
C SER A 131 16.63 11.28 38.44
N SER A 132 17.51 12.06 37.77
CA SER A 132 18.24 13.16 38.40
C SER A 132 17.29 14.20 38.99
N PRO A 133 17.58 14.82 40.14
CA PRO A 133 16.73 15.82 40.77
C PRO A 133 16.45 17.08 39.91
N ASN A 134 17.34 17.38 38.95
CA ASN A 134 17.25 18.57 38.09
C ASN A 134 16.58 18.30 36.73
N THR A 135 16.03 17.11 36.51
CA THR A 135 15.33 16.79 35.25
C THR A 135 14.00 17.57 35.18
N PRO A 136 13.69 18.24 34.07
CA PRO A 136 12.37 18.84 33.86
C PRO A 136 11.28 17.77 33.97
N ARG A 137 10.20 18.04 34.72
CA ARG A 137 9.21 17.03 35.08
C ARG A 137 7.82 17.27 34.55
N LYS A 138 7.60 18.39 33.87
CA LYS A 138 6.27 18.73 33.35
C LYS A 138 5.84 17.70 32.29
N LEU A 139 4.75 17.00 32.60
CA LEU A 139 4.12 16.10 31.66
C LEU A 139 3.46 16.92 30.55
N SER A 140 3.73 16.55 29.31
CA SER A 140 3.12 17.19 28.13
C SER A 140 1.97 16.37 27.54
N MET A 141 2.04 15.03 27.67
CA MET A 141 0.99 14.17 27.11
C MET A 141 0.92 12.82 27.83
N LEU A 142 -0.30 12.33 28.01
CA LEU A 142 -0.62 10.96 28.38
C LEU A 142 -1.39 10.31 27.22
N TYR A 143 -0.92 9.15 26.78
CA TYR A 143 -1.58 8.39 25.72
C TYR A 143 -1.85 6.95 26.20
N PRO A 144 -3.13 6.59 26.42
CA PRO A 144 -3.48 5.23 26.82
C PRO A 144 -3.36 4.30 25.63
N SER A 145 -2.73 3.14 25.83
CA SER A 145 -2.66 2.11 24.80
C SER A 145 -4.06 1.58 24.48
N PRO A 146 -4.48 1.55 23.21
CA PRO A 146 -5.76 0.96 22.82
C PRO A 146 -5.74 -0.58 22.85
N THR A 147 -4.57 -1.21 22.94
CA THR A 147 -4.44 -2.67 22.89
C THR A 147 -4.01 -3.30 24.22
N THR A 148 -3.39 -2.50 25.09
CA THR A 148 -2.93 -2.91 26.45
C THR A 148 -3.42 -1.91 27.48
N ASP A 149 -3.18 -2.17 28.76
CA ASP A 149 -3.54 -1.23 29.84
C ASP A 149 -2.41 -0.23 30.14
N ARG A 150 -1.38 -0.16 29.31
CA ARG A 150 -0.24 0.73 29.49
C ARG A 150 -0.56 2.17 29.10
N ILE A 151 0.19 3.10 29.70
CA ILE A 151 0.11 4.53 29.39
C ILE A 151 1.48 5.01 28.92
N TYR A 152 1.54 5.60 27.72
CA TYR A 152 2.73 6.28 27.23
C TYR A 152 2.72 7.71 27.73
N ILE A 153 3.86 8.16 28.25
CA ILE A 153 4.04 9.45 28.91
C ILE A 153 5.09 10.24 28.17
N ALA A 154 4.72 11.45 27.69
CA ALA A 154 5.67 12.41 27.15
C ALA A 154 5.92 13.55 28.14
N PHE A 155 7.13 14.13 28.09
CA PHE A 155 7.58 15.23 28.89
C PHE A 155 8.04 16.39 28.03
N GLU A 156 8.03 17.60 28.57
CA GLU A 156 8.31 18.83 27.81
C GLU A 156 9.77 18.89 27.30
N HIS A 157 10.73 18.27 27.93
CA HIS A 157 12.16 18.26 27.52
C HIS A 157 12.88 16.99 27.95
N ASP A 158 12.16 15.88 28.07
CA ASP A 158 12.73 14.60 28.47
C ASP A 158 12.22 13.48 27.57
N ASP A 159 12.69 12.25 27.82
CA ASP A 159 12.37 11.06 27.04
C ASP A 159 10.97 10.53 27.34
N VAL A 160 10.52 9.59 26.53
CA VAL A 160 9.23 8.90 26.70
C VAL A 160 9.34 7.81 27.75
N LYS A 161 8.29 7.65 28.55
CA LYS A 161 8.15 6.53 29.48
C LYS A 161 6.89 5.73 29.15
N ILE A 162 6.95 4.44 29.49
CA ILE A 162 5.78 3.56 29.54
C ILE A 162 5.45 3.30 31.00
N PHE A 163 4.24 3.60 31.42
CA PHE A 163 3.72 3.28 32.74
C PHE A 163 2.75 2.12 32.66
N ASP A 164 2.89 1.17 33.57
CA ASP A 164 1.99 0.02 33.72
C ASP A 164 1.11 0.22 34.97
N PRO A 165 -0.19 0.53 34.81
CA PRO A 165 -1.09 0.74 35.94
C PRO A 165 -1.26 -0.46 36.87
N ALA A 166 -1.10 -1.70 36.37
CA ALA A 166 -1.30 -2.91 37.16
C ALA A 166 -0.13 -3.18 38.09
N THR A 167 1.11 -2.97 37.62
CA THR A 167 2.32 -3.15 38.42
C THR A 167 2.76 -1.87 39.10
N ARG A 168 2.24 -0.71 38.67
CA ARG A 168 2.63 0.65 39.13
C ARG A 168 4.08 0.98 38.87
N ASP A 169 4.67 0.31 37.88
CA ASP A 169 6.06 0.47 37.46
C ASP A 169 6.16 1.20 36.13
N TYR A 170 7.35 1.72 35.82
CA TYR A 170 7.58 2.43 34.57
C TYR A 170 8.91 2.05 33.91
N GLN A 171 8.97 2.21 32.59
CA GLN A 171 10.13 1.95 31.77
C GLN A 171 10.46 3.16 30.89
N ASP A 172 11.75 3.53 30.83
CA ASP A 172 12.24 4.57 29.91
C ASP A 172 12.45 3.99 28.51
N LEU A 173 11.95 4.67 27.46
CA LEU A 173 12.18 4.25 26.07
C LEU A 173 13.54 4.69 25.53
N ASN A 174 14.18 5.68 26.14
CA ASN A 174 15.50 6.21 25.77
C ASN A 174 15.61 6.68 24.30
N ILE A 175 14.54 7.22 23.71
CA ILE A 175 14.47 7.61 22.30
C ILE A 175 15.46 8.73 22.00
N GLN A 176 15.55 9.73 22.87
CA GLN A 176 16.48 10.87 22.72
C GLN A 176 17.94 10.40 22.82
N LYS A 177 18.26 9.48 23.75
CA LYS A 177 19.60 8.90 23.88
C LYS A 177 20.01 8.10 22.65
N ILE A 178 19.10 7.27 22.13
CA ILE A 178 19.35 6.45 20.94
C ILE A 178 19.65 7.35 19.73
N ASN A 179 18.96 8.48 19.59
CA ASN A 179 19.07 9.35 18.43
C ASN A 179 20.00 10.55 18.66
N GLN A 180 20.51 10.77 19.87
CA GLN A 180 21.35 11.92 20.26
C GLN A 180 20.71 13.27 19.94
N LEU A 181 19.39 13.41 20.13
CA LEU A 181 18.60 14.57 19.79
C LEU A 181 17.72 14.99 20.96
N THR A 182 17.55 16.30 21.13
CA THR A 182 16.43 16.84 21.92
C THR A 182 15.24 17.01 20.98
N ILE A 183 14.14 16.34 21.28
CA ILE A 183 12.93 16.32 20.46
C ILE A 183 11.72 16.75 21.28
N LEU A 184 10.78 17.44 20.65
CA LEU A 184 9.46 17.72 21.22
C LEU A 184 8.47 16.66 20.72
N ILE A 185 7.82 15.98 21.65
CA ILE A 185 6.83 14.97 21.35
C ILE A 185 5.46 15.63 21.29
N ASN A 186 4.82 15.54 20.13
CA ASN A 186 3.55 16.19 19.85
C ASN A 186 2.37 15.21 19.80
N SER A 187 2.62 13.95 19.48
CA SER A 187 1.55 12.95 19.38
C SER A 187 2.06 11.53 19.45
N PHE A 188 1.21 10.63 19.89
CA PHE A 188 1.39 9.18 19.87
C PHE A 188 0.31 8.51 19.05
N LEU A 189 0.66 7.38 18.44
CA LEU A 189 -0.29 6.43 17.89
C LEU A 189 0.28 5.02 17.98
N GLU A 190 -0.37 4.15 18.72
CA GLU A 190 -0.05 2.73 18.71
C GLU A 190 -0.63 2.09 17.46
N LYS A 191 0.21 1.74 16.49
CA LYS A 191 -0.21 1.10 15.24
C LYS A 191 -0.71 -0.32 15.50
N ASP A 192 0.01 -1.06 16.30
CA ASP A 192 -0.35 -2.36 16.84
C ASP A 192 0.37 -2.56 18.19
N LYS A 193 0.17 -3.70 18.86
CA LYS A 193 0.74 -3.99 20.19
C LYS A 193 2.28 -3.98 20.27
N ASP A 194 2.97 -4.01 19.13
CA ASP A 194 4.45 -3.99 19.05
C ASP A 194 4.99 -2.70 18.43
N GLU A 195 4.17 -1.89 17.78
CA GLU A 195 4.64 -0.72 17.03
C GLU A 195 3.97 0.57 17.50
N LEU A 196 4.76 1.43 18.17
CA LEU A 196 4.37 2.77 18.59
C LEU A 196 4.96 3.81 17.64
N TRP A 197 4.11 4.65 17.07
CA TRP A 197 4.48 5.82 16.29
C TRP A 197 4.50 7.06 17.17
N ILE A 198 5.59 7.82 17.09
CA ILE A 198 5.82 9.02 17.89
C ILE A 198 6.05 10.19 16.95
N GLY A 199 5.10 11.11 16.91
CA GLY A 199 5.16 12.33 16.12
C GLY A 199 5.90 13.41 16.87
N THR A 200 6.92 13.99 16.22
CA THR A 200 7.79 14.98 16.84
C THR A 200 8.00 16.20 15.96
N ASP A 201 8.68 17.23 16.47
CA ASP A 201 9.19 18.37 15.70
C ASP A 201 10.32 18.00 14.71
N SER A 202 10.81 16.79 14.79
CA SER A 202 11.99 16.31 14.07
C SER A 202 11.71 15.10 13.17
N GLY A 203 10.46 14.71 12.96
CA GLY A 203 10.03 13.59 12.13
C GLY A 203 9.21 12.56 12.88
N LEU A 204 8.99 11.43 12.23
CA LEU A 204 8.30 10.27 12.77
C LEU A 204 9.31 9.28 13.36
N PHE A 205 9.13 8.93 14.63
CA PHE A 205 9.85 7.83 15.25
C PHE A 205 8.93 6.61 15.35
N ILE A 206 9.40 5.47 14.86
CA ILE A 206 8.74 4.17 14.97
C ILE A 206 9.50 3.36 16.00
N TYR A 207 8.86 3.09 17.11
CA TYR A 207 9.44 2.32 18.23
C TYR A 207 8.83 0.93 18.30
N LYS A 208 9.67 -0.09 18.31
CA LYS A 208 9.27 -1.50 18.48
C LYS A 208 9.30 -1.86 19.96
N VAL A 209 8.11 -2.04 20.56
CA VAL A 209 7.95 -2.25 22.00
C VAL A 209 8.66 -3.51 22.48
N ASN A 210 8.65 -4.60 21.70
CA ASN A 210 9.24 -5.88 22.07
C ASN A 210 10.77 -5.90 21.98
N THR A 211 11.38 -5.17 21.05
CA THR A 211 12.83 -5.19 20.78
C THR A 211 13.56 -3.96 21.31
N GLY A 212 12.85 -2.86 21.56
CA GLY A 212 13.42 -1.56 21.88
C GLY A 212 14.08 -0.85 20.69
N GLU A 213 13.90 -1.39 19.47
CA GLU A 213 14.43 -0.78 18.26
C GLU A 213 13.64 0.48 17.91
N CYS A 214 14.35 1.56 17.57
CA CYS A 214 13.77 2.84 17.22
C CYS A 214 14.28 3.33 15.86
N THR A 215 13.39 3.47 14.90
CA THR A 215 13.70 3.97 13.55
C THR A 215 13.10 5.37 13.37
N ARG A 216 13.89 6.30 12.82
CA ARG A 216 13.43 7.65 12.49
C ARG A 216 13.17 7.81 11.00
N ILE A 217 11.95 8.23 10.65
CA ILE A 217 11.56 8.61 9.28
C ILE A 217 11.56 10.14 9.19
N ARG A 218 12.20 10.66 8.14
CA ARG A 218 12.33 12.10 7.86
C ARG A 218 11.66 12.47 6.55
N GLN A 219 11.46 13.76 6.37
CA GLN A 219 11.17 14.31 5.05
C GLN A 219 12.36 14.05 4.11
N ASP A 220 12.07 13.61 2.90
CA ASP A 220 13.02 13.53 1.79
C ASP A 220 12.42 14.28 0.60
N PRO A 221 12.96 15.44 0.22
CA PRO A 221 12.43 16.22 -0.92
C PRO A 221 12.55 15.53 -2.26
N LEU A 222 13.39 14.49 -2.37
CA LEU A 222 13.60 13.71 -3.59
C LEU A 222 12.66 12.50 -3.67
N ASP A 223 12.02 12.12 -2.57
CA ASP A 223 11.04 11.05 -2.53
C ASP A 223 9.61 11.62 -2.44
N PRO A 224 8.80 11.54 -3.50
CA PRO A 224 7.43 12.05 -3.49
C PRO A 224 6.49 11.31 -2.50
N TYR A 225 6.93 10.20 -1.93
CA TYR A 225 6.19 9.41 -0.93
C TYR A 225 6.78 9.55 0.49
N ALA A 226 7.83 10.34 0.66
CA ALA A 226 8.33 10.69 1.98
C ALA A 226 7.33 11.59 2.73
N LEU A 227 7.61 11.80 4.01
CA LEU A 227 6.85 12.75 4.82
C LEU A 227 6.89 14.15 4.19
N SER A 228 5.73 14.80 4.09
CA SER A 228 5.61 16.18 3.54
C SER A 228 6.32 17.22 4.38
N SER A 229 6.52 16.95 5.68
CA SER A 229 7.25 17.81 6.63
C SER A 229 7.86 16.98 7.75
N HIS A 230 8.79 17.58 8.48
CA HIS A 230 9.39 16.95 9.67
C HIS A 230 8.61 17.26 10.95
N PHE A 231 7.79 18.31 11.00
CA PHE A 231 7.03 18.69 12.20
C PHE A 231 5.65 18.04 12.17
N ILE A 232 5.50 16.92 12.89
CA ILE A 232 4.24 16.18 13.02
C ILE A 232 3.47 16.75 14.21
N SER A 233 2.22 17.14 13.99
CA SER A 233 1.35 17.71 15.01
C SER A 233 0.40 16.67 15.63
N ALA A 234 -0.16 15.79 14.81
CA ALA A 234 -1.15 14.82 15.27
C ALA A 234 -1.22 13.59 14.37
N PHE A 235 -1.77 12.51 14.92
CA PHE A 235 -2.19 11.33 14.18
C PHE A 235 -3.70 11.13 14.34
N CYS A 236 -4.32 10.58 13.30
CA CYS A 236 -5.69 10.09 13.36
C CYS A 236 -5.78 8.74 12.65
N ARG A 237 -6.41 7.76 13.31
CA ARG A 237 -6.72 6.47 12.70
C ARG A 237 -8.15 6.50 12.18
N ASP A 238 -8.36 6.17 10.91
CA ASP A 238 -9.68 6.07 10.33
C ASP A 238 -10.34 4.69 10.57
N ARG A 239 -11.58 4.55 10.10
CA ARG A 239 -12.37 3.32 10.27
C ARG A 239 -11.84 2.13 9.46
N GLU A 240 -10.98 2.38 8.47
CA GLU A 240 -10.33 1.38 7.63
C GLU A 240 -8.92 1.02 8.12
N ASN A 241 -8.55 1.49 9.34
CA ASN A 241 -7.21 1.39 9.92
C ASN A 241 -6.12 2.16 9.16
N GLY A 242 -6.47 3.08 8.28
CA GLY A 242 -5.56 4.05 7.70
C GLY A 242 -5.09 5.05 8.75
N ILE A 243 -3.88 5.55 8.61
CA ILE A 243 -3.30 6.52 9.54
C ILE A 243 -3.08 7.85 8.81
N TRP A 244 -3.77 8.88 9.26
CA TRP A 244 -3.56 10.25 8.85
C TRP A 244 -2.46 10.87 9.70
N ILE A 245 -1.47 11.48 9.06
CA ILE A 245 -0.35 12.16 9.70
C ILE A 245 -0.50 13.64 9.39
N CYS A 246 -0.77 14.43 10.44
CA CYS A 246 -0.98 15.87 10.32
C CYS A 246 0.33 16.61 10.62
N PHE A 247 0.68 17.58 9.79
CA PHE A 247 1.86 18.40 9.97
C PHE A 247 1.49 19.81 10.41
N HIS A 248 2.40 20.46 11.13
CA HIS A 248 2.23 21.87 11.50
C HIS A 248 2.13 22.78 10.26
N GLN A 249 2.85 22.42 9.20
CA GLN A 249 2.82 23.05 7.88
C GLN A 249 2.89 21.94 6.82
N ASN A 250 2.48 22.26 5.57
CA ASN A 250 2.53 21.36 4.42
C ASN A 250 1.48 20.20 4.41
N GLY A 251 0.36 20.37 5.13
CA GLY A 251 -0.83 19.56 4.97
C GLY A 251 -0.81 18.21 5.69
N LEU A 252 -1.19 17.15 5.00
CA LEU A 252 -1.45 15.81 5.54
C LEU A 252 -0.73 14.74 4.70
N ASN A 253 -0.26 13.67 5.36
CA ASN A 253 0.03 12.41 4.70
C ASN A 253 -0.96 11.33 5.14
N TYR A 254 -1.19 10.36 4.27
CA TYR A 254 -2.00 9.19 4.55
C TYR A 254 -1.17 7.92 4.43
N TYR A 255 -1.09 7.15 5.51
CA TYR A 255 -0.52 5.82 5.51
C TYR A 255 -1.64 4.80 5.39
N SER A 256 -1.71 4.13 4.24
CA SER A 256 -2.64 3.03 4.03
C SER A 256 -2.09 1.74 4.67
N PRO A 257 -2.86 1.02 5.50
CA PRO A 257 -2.48 -0.30 5.99
C PRO A 257 -2.41 -1.32 4.84
N PHE A 258 -3.08 -1.01 3.74
CA PHE A 258 -3.11 -1.82 2.51
C PHE A 258 -2.10 -1.28 1.49
N ARG A 259 -0.81 -1.20 1.84
CA ARG A 259 0.27 -1.03 0.86
C ARG A 259 0.95 -2.38 0.60
N PRO A 260 0.34 -3.28 -0.20
CA PRO A 260 0.95 -4.55 -0.54
C PRO A 260 2.08 -4.39 -1.56
N PHE A 261 2.27 -3.17 -2.10
CA PHE A 261 3.15 -2.94 -3.24
C PHE A 261 4.44 -2.25 -2.83
N HIS A 262 5.58 -2.88 -3.18
CA HIS A 262 6.87 -2.21 -3.21
C HIS A 262 7.00 -1.48 -4.53
N VAL A 263 7.26 -0.18 -4.47
CA VAL A 263 7.43 0.67 -5.64
C VAL A 263 8.91 0.79 -5.96
N HIS A 264 9.28 0.47 -7.19
CA HIS A 264 10.61 0.68 -7.73
C HIS A 264 10.55 1.78 -8.78
N TYR A 265 11.27 2.88 -8.54
CA TYR A 265 11.30 4.02 -9.45
C TYR A 265 12.45 3.90 -10.47
N PRO A 266 12.23 4.31 -11.72
CA PRO A 266 13.30 4.44 -12.71
C PRO A 266 14.07 5.75 -12.46
N TRP A 267 14.95 5.76 -11.45
CA TRP A 267 15.81 6.92 -11.14
C TRP A 267 17.19 6.77 -11.75
N ASP A 268 17.93 7.88 -11.84
CA ASP A 268 19.34 7.90 -12.32
C ASP A 268 20.34 7.26 -11.35
N GLY A 269 19.89 6.60 -10.30
CA GLY A 269 20.73 5.88 -9.36
C GLY A 269 21.41 4.66 -9.98
N GLN A 270 22.60 4.31 -9.49
CA GLN A 270 23.41 3.20 -10.00
C GLN A 270 22.70 1.84 -9.90
N TYR A 271 21.77 1.67 -8.95
CA TYR A 271 21.08 0.41 -8.63
C TYR A 271 19.58 0.46 -8.87
N SER A 272 19.07 1.46 -9.58
CA SER A 272 17.66 1.59 -9.91
C SER A 272 17.32 0.97 -11.26
N MET A 273 16.05 0.66 -11.47
CA MET A 273 15.52 0.20 -12.75
C MET A 273 15.74 1.28 -13.82
N LYS A 274 16.05 0.87 -15.05
CA LYS A 274 16.15 1.75 -16.22
C LYS A 274 14.97 1.50 -17.16
N GLY A 275 14.50 2.56 -17.80
CA GLY A 275 13.37 2.54 -18.75
C GLY A 275 12.05 2.93 -18.12
N GLU A 276 11.20 3.53 -18.93
CA GLU A 276 9.91 4.10 -18.48
C GLU A 276 8.72 3.19 -18.77
N VAL A 277 8.79 2.37 -19.82
CA VAL A 277 7.67 1.52 -20.26
C VAL A 277 8.04 0.05 -20.12
N ILE A 278 7.42 -0.60 -19.13
CA ILE A 278 7.57 -2.05 -18.89
C ILE A 278 6.64 -2.80 -19.86
N ARG A 279 7.15 -3.84 -20.50
CA ARG A 279 6.43 -4.67 -21.48
C ARG A 279 6.20 -6.10 -21.01
N ASP A 280 7.19 -6.69 -20.33
CA ASP A 280 7.04 -8.06 -19.84
C ASP A 280 7.91 -8.29 -18.61
N ILE A 281 7.51 -9.27 -17.80
CA ILE A 281 8.18 -9.64 -16.55
C ILE A 281 8.22 -11.16 -16.44
N CYS A 282 9.36 -11.72 -16.06
CA CYS A 282 9.47 -13.13 -15.70
C CYS A 282 10.41 -13.35 -14.51
N THR A 283 10.28 -14.52 -13.88
CA THR A 283 11.14 -14.93 -12.75
C THR A 283 12.06 -16.06 -13.20
N ASP A 284 13.32 -16.03 -12.80
CA ASP A 284 14.26 -17.14 -13.05
C ASP A 284 14.26 -18.16 -11.91
N ILE A 285 14.96 -19.27 -12.10
CA ILE A 285 15.07 -20.37 -11.11
C ILE A 285 15.78 -19.96 -9.82
N TYR A 286 16.49 -18.83 -9.80
CA TYR A 286 17.17 -18.25 -8.63
C TYR A 286 16.27 -17.30 -7.87
N GLY A 287 15.06 -17.00 -8.40
CA GLY A 287 14.09 -16.07 -7.86
C GLY A 287 14.39 -14.60 -8.16
N ASN A 288 15.30 -14.30 -9.09
CA ASN A 288 15.47 -12.94 -9.58
C ASN A 288 14.32 -12.59 -10.53
N ILE A 289 13.96 -11.30 -10.56
CA ILE A 289 12.90 -10.80 -11.43
C ILE A 289 13.55 -10.08 -12.62
N TRP A 290 13.20 -10.53 -13.82
CA TRP A 290 13.62 -9.92 -15.07
C TRP A 290 12.51 -9.05 -15.64
N VAL A 291 12.84 -7.82 -15.99
CA VAL A 291 11.90 -6.81 -16.49
C VAL A 291 12.36 -6.35 -17.86
N GLY A 292 11.52 -6.56 -18.86
CA GLY A 292 11.74 -6.07 -20.22
C GLY A 292 11.09 -4.70 -20.43
N THR A 293 11.83 -3.78 -21.01
CA THR A 293 11.36 -2.42 -21.28
C THR A 293 11.34 -2.11 -22.78
N GLU A 294 10.59 -1.09 -23.16
CA GLU A 294 10.53 -0.65 -24.55
C GLU A 294 11.79 0.13 -24.96
N ASP A 295 12.40 0.84 -24.03
CA ASP A 295 13.38 1.89 -24.28
C ASP A 295 14.78 1.60 -23.70
N ALA A 296 14.91 0.73 -22.69
CA ALA A 296 16.14 0.53 -21.94
C ALA A 296 16.63 -0.93 -21.85
N GLY A 297 16.14 -1.83 -22.69
CA GLY A 297 16.54 -3.23 -22.70
C GLY A 297 15.92 -4.02 -21.55
N ILE A 298 16.72 -4.84 -20.85
CA ILE A 298 16.23 -5.63 -19.71
C ILE A 298 16.89 -5.22 -18.41
N ASN A 299 16.13 -5.32 -17.33
CA ASN A 299 16.60 -5.14 -15.96
C ASN A 299 16.46 -6.45 -15.20
N CYS A 300 17.39 -6.74 -14.30
CA CYS A 300 17.33 -7.84 -13.37
C CYS A 300 17.30 -7.30 -11.95
N LEU A 301 16.21 -7.55 -11.22
CA LEU A 301 16.14 -7.33 -9.78
C LEU A 301 16.70 -8.56 -9.07
N GLU A 302 17.85 -8.40 -8.46
CA GLU A 302 18.52 -9.46 -7.73
C GLU A 302 17.80 -9.74 -6.40
N LYS A 303 17.27 -10.95 -6.23
CA LYS A 303 16.53 -11.35 -5.02
C LYS A 303 17.33 -11.17 -3.73
N LYS A 304 18.65 -11.39 -3.78
CA LYS A 304 19.52 -11.35 -2.58
C LYS A 304 19.84 -9.94 -2.11
N THR A 305 20.01 -9.00 -3.04
CA THR A 305 20.47 -7.63 -2.75
C THR A 305 19.37 -6.60 -2.84
N GLY A 306 18.25 -6.91 -3.53
CA GLY A 306 17.18 -5.95 -3.82
C GLY A 306 17.60 -4.86 -4.81
N THR A 307 18.70 -5.04 -5.53
CA THR A 307 19.24 -4.05 -6.48
C THR A 307 18.99 -4.44 -7.93
N PHE A 308 18.85 -3.44 -8.79
CA PHE A 308 18.71 -3.64 -10.23
C PHE A 308 20.06 -3.63 -10.94
N THR A 309 20.20 -4.52 -11.94
CA THR A 309 21.25 -4.47 -12.95
C THR A 309 20.61 -4.35 -14.32
N ASN A 310 21.02 -3.38 -15.12
CA ASN A 310 20.47 -3.15 -16.46
C ASN A 310 21.41 -3.70 -17.55
N TYR A 311 20.83 -4.30 -18.58
CA TYR A 311 21.51 -4.86 -19.73
C TYR A 311 20.98 -4.22 -21.00
N GLN A 312 21.89 -3.74 -21.85
CA GLN A 312 21.60 -3.02 -23.08
C GLN A 312 22.43 -3.57 -24.25
N PRO A 313 22.14 -3.15 -25.50
CA PRO A 313 22.98 -3.44 -26.64
C PRO A 313 24.39 -2.93 -26.42
N VAL A 314 25.40 -3.77 -26.75
CA VAL A 314 26.83 -3.40 -26.69
C VAL A 314 27.41 -3.49 -28.10
N PRO A 315 27.87 -2.39 -28.71
CA PRO A 315 28.45 -2.41 -30.05
C PRO A 315 29.62 -3.39 -30.14
N GLY A 316 29.51 -4.39 -31.03
CA GLY A 316 30.55 -5.41 -31.24
C GLY A 316 30.76 -6.40 -30.10
N GLY A 317 29.88 -6.45 -29.09
CA GLY A 317 29.93 -7.33 -27.91
C GLY A 317 28.78 -8.34 -27.83
N ASN A 318 28.76 -9.11 -26.74
CA ASN A 318 27.73 -10.10 -26.44
C ASN A 318 26.57 -9.46 -25.64
N GLY A 319 26.16 -8.23 -26.03
CA GLY A 319 25.00 -7.53 -25.46
C GLY A 319 23.69 -7.89 -26.18
N LEU A 320 22.59 -7.25 -25.79
CA LEU A 320 21.30 -7.40 -26.45
C LEU A 320 21.34 -6.91 -27.90
N SER A 321 20.49 -7.49 -28.74
CA SER A 321 20.32 -7.06 -30.14
C SER A 321 19.61 -5.71 -30.26
N HIS A 322 18.69 -5.41 -29.34
CA HIS A 322 17.94 -4.15 -29.31
C HIS A 322 17.42 -3.83 -27.91
N THR A 323 17.04 -2.55 -27.68
CA THR A 323 16.47 -2.09 -26.38
C THR A 323 14.98 -2.37 -26.22
N ASN A 324 14.23 -2.48 -27.32
CA ASN A 324 12.77 -2.67 -27.28
C ASN A 324 12.42 -4.15 -27.10
N ILE A 325 12.04 -4.52 -25.87
CA ILE A 325 11.72 -5.87 -25.46
C ILE A 325 10.20 -6.04 -25.39
N ARG A 326 9.69 -7.15 -25.93
CA ARG A 326 8.26 -7.48 -25.95
C ARG A 326 7.92 -8.80 -25.26
N GLY A 327 8.86 -9.71 -25.11
CA GLY A 327 8.61 -10.99 -24.48
C GLY A 327 9.83 -11.49 -23.73
N LEU A 328 9.59 -12.01 -22.52
CA LEU A 328 10.59 -12.62 -21.66
C LEU A 328 10.12 -13.99 -21.18
N ALA A 329 10.99 -14.99 -21.22
CA ALA A 329 10.72 -16.28 -20.62
C ALA A 329 12.02 -16.94 -20.13
N ALA A 330 12.02 -17.36 -18.85
CA ALA A 330 13.15 -18.07 -18.27
C ALA A 330 12.89 -19.58 -18.27
N SER A 331 13.92 -20.38 -18.57
CA SER A 331 13.90 -21.84 -18.53
C SER A 331 15.26 -22.38 -18.11
N GLY A 332 15.35 -22.95 -16.92
CA GLY A 332 16.62 -23.36 -16.33
C GLY A 332 17.59 -22.16 -16.25
N ASP A 333 18.80 -22.30 -16.75
CA ASP A 333 19.81 -21.24 -16.78
C ASP A 333 19.71 -20.33 -18.03
N ARG A 334 18.60 -20.38 -18.77
CA ARG A 334 18.39 -19.65 -20.02
C ARG A 334 17.29 -18.63 -19.90
N LEU A 335 17.54 -17.41 -20.41
CA LEU A 335 16.55 -16.36 -20.58
C LEU A 335 16.35 -16.09 -22.07
N TRP A 336 15.12 -16.27 -22.53
CA TRP A 336 14.67 -15.95 -23.88
C TRP A 336 14.13 -14.53 -23.91
N ILE A 337 14.66 -13.71 -24.83
CA ILE A 337 14.40 -12.28 -24.90
C ILE A 337 13.91 -11.95 -26.30
N GLY A 338 12.65 -11.58 -26.43
CA GLY A 338 12.01 -11.24 -27.69
C GLY A 338 12.02 -9.76 -27.97
N HIS A 339 12.46 -9.37 -29.16
CA HIS A 339 12.51 -8.01 -29.64
C HIS A 339 11.40 -7.71 -30.64
N VAL A 340 10.98 -6.44 -30.75
CA VAL A 340 9.91 -6.03 -31.65
C VAL A 340 10.18 -6.45 -33.10
N ILE A 341 11.35 -6.20 -33.66
CA ILE A 341 11.69 -6.53 -35.06
C ILE A 341 13.07 -7.19 -35.21
N HIS A 342 13.72 -7.52 -34.11
CA HIS A 342 15.11 -7.99 -34.11
C HIS A 342 15.23 -9.48 -33.70
N GLY A 343 14.14 -10.26 -33.77
CA GLY A 343 14.18 -11.67 -33.43
C GLY A 343 14.27 -11.94 -31.93
N ILE A 344 15.04 -12.95 -31.54
CA ILE A 344 15.14 -13.43 -30.16
C ILE A 344 16.61 -13.56 -29.76
N ASP A 345 16.96 -12.99 -28.62
CA ASP A 345 18.23 -13.27 -27.94
C ASP A 345 18.06 -14.38 -26.91
N LEU A 346 19.06 -15.23 -26.81
CA LEU A 346 19.21 -16.20 -25.74
C LEU A 346 20.35 -15.77 -24.83
N MET A 347 20.04 -15.48 -23.58
CA MET A 347 21.00 -15.12 -22.55
C MET A 347 21.22 -16.29 -21.58
N ASP A 348 22.46 -16.52 -21.21
CA ASP A 348 22.81 -17.38 -20.08
C ASP A 348 22.66 -16.59 -18.77
N ILE A 349 21.78 -17.05 -17.88
CA ILE A 349 21.43 -16.34 -16.64
C ILE A 349 22.61 -16.27 -15.67
N LYS A 350 23.49 -17.28 -15.63
CA LYS A 350 24.66 -17.30 -14.72
C LYS A 350 25.74 -16.34 -15.14
N THR A 351 26.07 -16.34 -16.42
CA THR A 351 27.13 -15.48 -16.96
C THR A 351 26.66 -14.08 -17.34
N ARG A 352 25.32 -13.88 -17.41
CA ARG A 352 24.70 -12.61 -17.80
C ARG A 352 25.09 -12.14 -19.20
N LYS A 353 25.36 -13.07 -20.11
CA LYS A 353 25.78 -12.80 -21.50
C LYS A 353 24.79 -13.37 -22.50
N VAL A 354 24.52 -12.63 -23.56
CA VAL A 354 23.81 -13.15 -24.72
C VAL A 354 24.73 -14.19 -25.39
N ILE A 355 24.25 -15.40 -25.51
CA ILE A 355 25.01 -16.53 -26.08
C ILE A 355 24.62 -16.83 -27.52
N LYS A 356 23.42 -16.41 -27.92
CA LYS A 356 22.94 -16.62 -29.30
C LYS A 356 21.83 -15.65 -29.66
N HIS A 357 21.74 -15.35 -30.96
CA HIS A 357 20.67 -14.57 -31.57
C HIS A 357 19.96 -15.43 -32.63
N TYR A 358 18.63 -15.41 -32.66
CA TYR A 358 17.77 -16.12 -33.59
C TYR A 358 16.91 -15.16 -34.40
N ASN A 359 16.93 -15.32 -35.72
CA ASN A 359 15.98 -14.65 -36.61
C ASN A 359 14.73 -15.50 -36.81
N LEU A 360 13.55 -14.84 -36.81
CA LEU A 360 12.26 -15.47 -37.08
C LEU A 360 11.88 -15.22 -38.55
N LEU A 361 12.22 -16.17 -39.41
CA LEU A 361 11.92 -16.08 -40.85
C LEU A 361 10.85 -17.15 -41.18
N LYS A 362 9.77 -16.72 -41.82
CA LYS A 362 8.69 -17.63 -42.26
C LYS A 362 9.12 -18.48 -43.46
N ASP A 363 9.89 -17.86 -44.38
CA ASP A 363 10.50 -18.50 -45.55
C ASP A 363 11.92 -17.96 -45.74
N SER A 364 12.82 -18.80 -46.30
CA SER A 364 14.22 -18.43 -46.56
C SER A 364 14.42 -17.26 -47.55
N LEU A 365 13.34 -16.73 -48.13
CA LEU A 365 13.33 -15.66 -49.11
C LEU A 365 12.81 -14.32 -48.63
N THR A 366 12.24 -14.23 -47.41
CA THR A 366 11.73 -12.98 -46.86
C THR A 366 12.68 -12.39 -45.82
N VAL A 367 13.14 -11.19 -46.05
CA VAL A 367 14.18 -10.48 -45.25
C VAL A 367 13.58 -9.79 -43.99
N LYS A 368 12.31 -9.98 -43.64
CA LYS A 368 11.69 -9.33 -42.48
C LYS A 368 11.49 -10.34 -41.36
N ASN A 369 12.11 -10.09 -40.22
CA ASN A 369 11.76 -10.77 -38.97
C ASN A 369 10.32 -10.40 -38.59
N SER A 370 9.54 -11.40 -38.19
CA SER A 370 8.24 -11.15 -37.59
C SER A 370 8.40 -10.46 -36.23
N THR A 371 7.50 -9.51 -35.94
CA THR A 371 7.47 -8.85 -34.64
C THR A 371 7.13 -9.85 -33.54
N VAL A 372 8.02 -9.99 -32.55
CA VAL A 372 7.73 -10.79 -31.35
C VAL A 372 6.71 -10.03 -30.49
N ARG A 373 5.67 -10.73 -30.05
CA ARG A 373 4.64 -10.21 -29.14
C ARG A 373 4.69 -10.86 -27.77
N CYS A 374 4.94 -12.16 -27.70
CA CYS A 374 5.09 -12.91 -26.45
C CYS A 374 6.00 -14.11 -26.64
N ILE A 375 6.61 -14.56 -25.54
CA ILE A 375 7.37 -15.81 -25.46
C ILE A 375 6.82 -16.62 -24.29
N LYS A 376 6.64 -17.92 -24.50
CA LYS A 376 6.21 -18.83 -23.43
C LYS A 376 7.05 -20.10 -23.44
N VAL A 377 7.52 -20.50 -22.27
CA VAL A 377 8.07 -21.82 -22.02
C VAL A 377 6.96 -22.66 -21.40
N LEU A 378 6.63 -23.77 -22.03
CA LEU A 378 5.60 -24.70 -21.58
C LEU A 378 6.16 -25.69 -20.54
N GLN A 379 5.27 -26.46 -19.90
CA GLN A 379 5.62 -27.37 -18.79
C GLN A 379 6.73 -28.37 -19.15
N GLU A 380 6.76 -28.87 -20.38
CA GLU A 380 7.82 -29.78 -20.86
C GLU A 380 9.11 -29.03 -21.31
N GLY A 381 9.23 -27.73 -21.05
CA GLY A 381 10.36 -26.92 -21.45
C GLY A 381 10.34 -26.48 -22.92
N GLN A 382 9.28 -26.77 -23.66
CA GLN A 382 9.13 -26.40 -25.05
C GLN A 382 8.89 -24.88 -25.17
N VAL A 383 9.64 -24.18 -26.03
CA VAL A 383 9.55 -22.74 -26.21
C VAL A 383 8.68 -22.40 -27.41
N TYR A 384 7.69 -21.54 -27.20
CA TYR A 384 6.82 -20.99 -28.23
C TYR A 384 6.91 -19.46 -28.25
N VAL A 385 6.81 -18.90 -29.44
CA VAL A 385 6.89 -17.46 -29.69
C VAL A 385 5.68 -17.03 -30.49
N GLY A 386 4.89 -16.13 -29.94
CA GLY A 386 3.81 -15.46 -30.62
C GLY A 386 4.31 -14.23 -31.37
N THR A 387 3.90 -14.09 -32.61
CA THR A 387 4.30 -13.00 -33.50
C THR A 387 3.09 -12.36 -34.21
N ASP A 388 3.33 -11.34 -35.05
CA ASP A 388 2.28 -10.73 -35.87
C ASP A 388 1.68 -11.66 -36.93
N ASP A 389 2.38 -12.70 -37.32
CA ASP A 389 1.99 -13.61 -38.41
C ASP A 389 1.85 -15.08 -37.99
N GLY A 390 1.75 -15.34 -36.69
CA GLY A 390 1.50 -16.68 -36.14
C GLY A 390 2.46 -17.08 -35.05
N ILE A 391 2.66 -18.37 -34.89
CA ILE A 391 3.47 -18.97 -33.82
C ILE A 391 4.71 -19.65 -34.41
N TYR A 392 5.82 -19.47 -33.71
CA TYR A 392 7.05 -20.22 -33.93
C TYR A 392 7.36 -21.08 -32.72
N LYS A 393 7.87 -22.30 -33.00
CA LYS A 393 8.27 -23.28 -32.00
C LYS A 393 9.77 -23.50 -32.08
N TYR A 394 10.46 -23.56 -30.95
CA TYR A 394 11.88 -23.85 -30.90
C TYR A 394 12.14 -25.34 -31.16
N ASP A 395 13.00 -25.61 -32.13
CA ASP A 395 13.49 -26.96 -32.47
C ASP A 395 14.85 -27.18 -31.80
N PHE A 396 14.85 -27.96 -30.73
CA PHE A 396 16.05 -28.25 -29.93
C PHE A 396 17.09 -29.08 -30.71
N LEU A 397 16.67 -29.89 -31.70
CA LEU A 397 17.59 -30.75 -32.46
C LEU A 397 18.40 -29.93 -33.46
N ASN A 398 17.77 -28.96 -34.11
CA ASN A 398 18.41 -28.12 -35.14
C ASN A 398 18.76 -26.72 -34.65
N ASP A 399 18.51 -26.43 -33.36
CA ASP A 399 18.83 -25.16 -32.69
C ASP A 399 18.33 -23.93 -33.48
N ARG A 400 17.02 -23.94 -33.80
CA ARG A 400 16.34 -22.87 -34.57
C ARG A 400 14.85 -22.78 -34.25
N PHE A 401 14.22 -21.69 -34.59
CA PHE A 401 12.78 -21.56 -34.56
C PHE A 401 12.15 -21.99 -35.88
N LEU A 402 11.07 -22.77 -35.80
CA LEU A 402 10.27 -23.20 -36.95
C LEU A 402 8.86 -22.67 -36.83
N TYR A 403 8.31 -22.21 -37.95
CA TYR A 403 6.90 -21.85 -38.02
C TYR A 403 6.00 -23.04 -37.66
N ALA A 404 4.95 -22.79 -36.87
CA ALA A 404 4.05 -23.82 -36.34
C ALA A 404 2.68 -23.74 -37.05
N PRO A 405 2.49 -24.47 -38.20
CA PRO A 405 1.32 -24.31 -39.06
C PRO A 405 0.01 -24.85 -38.46
N GLN A 406 0.08 -25.58 -37.34
CA GLN A 406 -1.10 -26.05 -36.58
C GLN A 406 -1.84 -24.91 -35.88
N PHE A 407 -1.21 -23.75 -35.75
CA PHE A 407 -1.82 -22.51 -35.22
C PHE A 407 -2.22 -21.58 -36.36
N PRO A 408 -3.28 -20.77 -36.16
CA PRO A 408 -3.71 -19.80 -37.18
C PRO A 408 -2.64 -18.73 -37.45
N PRO A 409 -2.52 -18.25 -38.72
CA PRO A 409 -1.52 -17.26 -39.12
C PRO A 409 -1.99 -15.83 -38.81
N PHE A 410 -2.29 -15.54 -37.56
CA PHE A 410 -2.72 -14.23 -37.07
C PHE A 410 -1.82 -13.76 -35.93
N ALA A 411 -1.86 -12.46 -35.66
CA ALA A 411 -1.13 -11.87 -34.54
C ALA A 411 -1.54 -12.49 -33.20
N VAL A 412 -0.54 -12.98 -32.44
CA VAL A 412 -0.72 -13.69 -31.19
C VAL A 412 -0.18 -12.84 -30.04
N ASN A 413 -1.06 -12.37 -29.15
CA ASN A 413 -0.70 -11.52 -28.02
C ASN A 413 -0.27 -12.32 -26.79
N CYS A 414 -0.89 -13.49 -26.55
CA CYS A 414 -0.52 -14.36 -25.44
C CYS A 414 -0.56 -15.84 -25.82
N ILE A 415 0.22 -16.63 -25.10
CA ILE A 415 0.25 -18.10 -25.17
C ILE A 415 0.12 -18.62 -23.74
N TYR A 416 -0.81 -19.55 -23.52
CA TYR A 416 -1.04 -20.18 -22.23
C TYR A 416 -1.18 -21.70 -22.39
N GLU A 417 -0.60 -22.48 -21.51
CA GLU A 417 -0.79 -23.95 -21.44
C GLU A 417 -1.67 -24.26 -20.23
N ASP A 418 -2.80 -24.91 -20.45
CA ASP A 418 -3.67 -25.35 -19.37
C ASP A 418 -3.22 -26.68 -18.76
N ARG A 419 -3.84 -27.09 -17.65
CA ARG A 419 -3.51 -28.34 -16.93
C ARG A 419 -3.69 -29.60 -17.73
N LEU A 420 -4.45 -29.54 -18.83
CA LEU A 420 -4.63 -30.68 -19.76
C LEU A 420 -3.60 -30.66 -20.89
N GLY A 421 -2.62 -29.75 -20.88
CA GLY A 421 -1.60 -29.61 -21.90
C GLY A 421 -2.12 -28.98 -23.20
N ARG A 422 -3.31 -28.36 -23.20
CA ARG A 422 -3.80 -27.62 -24.36
C ARG A 422 -3.13 -26.26 -24.42
N ILE A 423 -2.73 -25.85 -25.62
CA ILE A 423 -2.04 -24.57 -25.85
C ILE A 423 -3.05 -23.54 -26.33
N TRP A 424 -3.34 -22.58 -25.50
CA TRP A 424 -4.24 -21.47 -25.77
C TRP A 424 -3.51 -20.28 -26.35
N THR A 425 -4.14 -19.58 -27.28
CA THR A 425 -3.59 -18.38 -27.91
C THR A 425 -4.63 -17.26 -27.91
N GLY A 426 -4.25 -16.11 -27.39
CA GLY A 426 -5.03 -14.87 -27.50
C GLY A 426 -4.65 -14.15 -28.78
N MET A 427 -5.65 -13.82 -29.58
CA MET A 427 -5.48 -13.16 -30.86
C MET A 427 -6.45 -11.98 -31.01
N PHE A 428 -6.31 -11.25 -32.11
CA PHE A 428 -7.29 -10.26 -32.51
C PHE A 428 -8.66 -10.92 -32.78
N ASN A 429 -9.67 -10.52 -32.04
CA ASN A 429 -11.06 -11.00 -32.14
C ASN A 429 -11.29 -12.49 -31.85
N ARG A 430 -10.32 -13.26 -31.38
CA ARG A 430 -10.46 -14.71 -31.21
C ARG A 430 -9.55 -15.27 -30.15
N SER A 431 -10.00 -16.34 -29.51
CA SER A 431 -9.13 -17.29 -28.83
C SER A 431 -9.12 -18.61 -29.58
N PHE A 432 -7.97 -19.23 -29.68
CA PHE A 432 -7.81 -20.53 -30.29
C PHE A 432 -7.06 -21.42 -29.32
N TYR A 433 -7.44 -22.68 -29.23
CA TYR A 433 -6.62 -23.66 -28.52
C TYR A 433 -6.25 -24.84 -29.45
N TYR A 434 -5.06 -25.36 -29.21
CA TYR A 434 -4.54 -26.54 -29.87
C TYR A 434 -4.30 -27.62 -28.83
N ASN A 435 -4.81 -28.83 -29.09
CA ASN A 435 -4.54 -30.04 -28.28
C ASN A 435 -3.44 -30.86 -28.94
N PRO A 436 -2.21 -30.91 -28.38
CA PRO A 436 -1.11 -31.68 -28.96
C PRO A 436 -1.35 -33.20 -29.01
N ILE A 437 -2.14 -33.72 -28.04
CA ILE A 437 -2.42 -35.19 -27.95
C ILE A 437 -3.31 -35.64 -29.09
N SER A 438 -4.40 -34.92 -29.35
CA SER A 438 -5.34 -35.26 -30.43
C SER A 438 -4.93 -34.64 -31.77
N ASN A 439 -3.92 -33.77 -31.79
CA ASN A 439 -3.51 -32.98 -32.96
C ASN A 439 -4.67 -32.18 -33.58
N THR A 440 -5.53 -31.62 -32.73
CA THR A 440 -6.69 -30.84 -33.14
C THR A 440 -6.66 -29.44 -32.60
N GLY A 441 -7.13 -28.48 -33.38
CA GLY A 441 -7.28 -27.09 -32.97
C GLY A 441 -8.69 -26.57 -33.16
N MET A 442 -9.14 -25.68 -32.28
CA MET A 442 -10.48 -25.13 -32.32
C MET A 442 -10.48 -23.66 -31.89
N TYR A 443 -11.26 -22.85 -32.57
CA TYR A 443 -11.60 -21.50 -32.11
C TYR A 443 -12.70 -21.56 -31.06
N LEU A 444 -12.60 -20.72 -30.03
CA LEU A 444 -13.76 -20.49 -29.18
C LEU A 444 -14.86 -19.79 -29.98
N PRO A 445 -16.12 -20.24 -29.88
CA PRO A 445 -17.24 -19.60 -30.56
C PRO A 445 -17.39 -18.14 -30.13
N TYR A 446 -17.56 -17.26 -31.09
CA TYR A 446 -17.68 -15.80 -30.90
C TYR A 446 -18.88 -15.39 -30.04
N ASP A 447 -20.00 -16.09 -30.23
CA ASP A 447 -21.26 -15.89 -29.51
C ASP A 447 -21.16 -16.24 -28.02
N LYS A 448 -20.22 -17.11 -27.66
CA LYS A 448 -19.98 -17.49 -26.27
C LYS A 448 -19.08 -16.52 -25.51
N LEU A 449 -18.28 -15.71 -26.20
CA LEU A 449 -17.49 -14.63 -25.62
C LEU A 449 -18.29 -13.33 -25.49
N ASN A 450 -19.53 -13.30 -25.99
CA ASN A 450 -20.51 -12.21 -25.92
C ASN A 450 -19.92 -10.81 -26.25
N THR A 451 -18.98 -10.76 -27.21
CA THR A 451 -18.21 -9.57 -27.54
C THR A 451 -18.63 -9.02 -28.90
N GLN A 452 -18.72 -7.70 -28.99
CA GLN A 452 -18.91 -7.02 -30.26
C GLN A 452 -17.60 -7.02 -31.07
N ARG A 453 -17.71 -6.72 -32.37
CA ARG A 453 -16.60 -6.74 -33.34
C ARG A 453 -15.42 -5.88 -32.84
N HIS A 454 -14.24 -6.46 -32.59
CA HIS A 454 -12.94 -5.85 -32.24
C HIS A 454 -12.41 -6.17 -30.84
N ASN A 455 -12.66 -7.35 -30.33
CA ASN A 455 -12.13 -7.76 -29.04
C ASN A 455 -10.70 -8.34 -29.16
N PHE A 456 -9.72 -7.65 -28.60
CA PHE A 456 -8.38 -8.17 -28.44
C PHE A 456 -8.32 -9.04 -27.18
N VAL A 457 -7.84 -10.26 -27.31
CA VAL A 457 -7.46 -11.08 -26.16
C VAL A 457 -5.99 -10.79 -25.87
N ASN A 458 -5.74 -10.11 -24.76
CA ASN A 458 -4.43 -9.65 -24.38
C ASN A 458 -3.68 -10.70 -23.56
N ASP A 459 -4.41 -11.43 -22.68
CA ASP A 459 -3.83 -12.47 -21.84
C ASP A 459 -4.85 -13.52 -21.45
N ALA A 460 -4.37 -14.68 -20.97
CA ALA A 460 -5.21 -15.79 -20.54
C ALA A 460 -4.57 -16.58 -19.40
N CYS A 461 -5.41 -17.08 -18.49
CA CYS A 461 -5.00 -18.03 -17.45
C CYS A 461 -6.11 -19.02 -17.13
N GLU A 462 -5.79 -20.07 -16.37
CA GLU A 462 -6.73 -21.08 -15.87
C GLU A 462 -6.86 -20.93 -14.36
N ASP A 463 -8.10 -21.01 -13.81
CA ASP A 463 -8.32 -21.08 -12.38
C ASP A 463 -8.21 -22.52 -11.84
N LYS A 464 -8.34 -22.69 -10.53
CA LYS A 464 -8.25 -24.02 -9.88
C LYS A 464 -9.37 -24.97 -10.29
N ASP A 465 -10.51 -24.47 -10.73
CA ASP A 465 -11.65 -25.24 -11.17
C ASP A 465 -11.55 -25.68 -12.64
N GLY A 466 -10.52 -25.19 -13.36
CA GLY A 466 -10.30 -25.49 -14.78
C GLY A 466 -11.03 -24.56 -15.73
N ASN A 467 -11.55 -23.43 -15.22
CA ASN A 467 -12.13 -22.41 -16.10
C ASN A 467 -11.03 -21.56 -16.71
N MET A 468 -11.21 -21.20 -17.97
CA MET A 468 -10.32 -20.28 -18.65
C MET A 468 -10.78 -18.83 -18.44
N TRP A 469 -9.82 -17.97 -18.14
CA TRP A 469 -10.04 -16.55 -17.99
C TRP A 469 -9.26 -15.78 -19.04
N PHE A 470 -9.91 -14.78 -19.64
CA PHE A 470 -9.32 -13.98 -20.71
C PHE A 470 -9.39 -12.50 -20.35
N ALA A 471 -8.24 -11.83 -20.32
CA ALA A 471 -8.15 -10.37 -20.25
C ALA A 471 -8.34 -9.81 -21.67
N THR A 472 -9.33 -8.90 -21.85
CA THR A 472 -9.68 -8.37 -23.15
C THR A 472 -9.86 -6.84 -23.13
N VAL A 473 -9.98 -6.20 -24.29
CA VAL A 473 -10.29 -4.78 -24.38
C VAL A 473 -11.77 -4.45 -24.08
N GLU A 474 -12.62 -5.46 -23.91
CA GLU A 474 -14.04 -5.31 -23.56
C GLU A 474 -14.41 -5.92 -22.22
N GLY A 475 -13.44 -6.23 -21.35
CA GLY A 475 -13.62 -6.79 -20.02
C GLY A 475 -12.80 -8.04 -19.79
N VAL A 476 -13.12 -8.72 -18.70
CA VAL A 476 -12.57 -10.03 -18.35
C VAL A 476 -13.63 -11.10 -18.54
N ILE A 477 -13.29 -12.17 -19.22
CA ILE A 477 -14.22 -13.25 -19.56
C ILE A 477 -13.79 -14.52 -18.84
N LYS A 478 -14.68 -15.09 -18.02
CA LYS A 478 -14.58 -16.45 -17.51
C LYS A 478 -15.28 -17.38 -18.48
N TYR A 479 -14.64 -18.46 -18.87
CA TYR A 479 -15.21 -19.48 -19.73
C TYR A 479 -15.09 -20.86 -19.06
N ASP A 480 -16.23 -21.47 -18.79
CA ASP A 480 -16.32 -22.84 -18.32
C ASP A 480 -16.29 -23.80 -19.51
N PHE A 481 -15.23 -24.57 -19.62
CA PHE A 481 -15.06 -25.50 -20.73
C PHE A 481 -15.98 -26.72 -20.64
N GLN A 482 -16.46 -27.08 -19.45
CA GLN A 482 -17.33 -28.23 -19.22
C GLN A 482 -18.77 -27.96 -19.66
N THR A 483 -19.29 -26.78 -19.25
CA THR A 483 -20.66 -26.35 -19.58
C THR A 483 -20.73 -25.58 -20.87
N GLY A 484 -19.63 -24.98 -21.32
CA GLY A 484 -19.54 -24.06 -22.43
C GLY A 484 -20.18 -22.71 -22.15
N GLU A 485 -20.42 -22.37 -20.89
CA GLU A 485 -20.95 -21.07 -20.47
C GLU A 485 -19.84 -20.04 -20.29
N SER A 486 -20.19 -18.76 -20.48
CA SER A 486 -19.27 -17.65 -20.22
C SER A 486 -19.90 -16.61 -19.31
N LEU A 487 -19.06 -16.04 -18.42
CA LEU A 487 -19.41 -14.93 -17.56
C LEU A 487 -18.49 -13.74 -17.88
N HIS A 488 -19.06 -12.55 -18.00
CA HIS A 488 -18.37 -11.37 -18.47
C HIS A 488 -18.32 -10.27 -17.39
N TYR A 489 -17.12 -9.90 -16.97
CA TYR A 489 -16.85 -8.85 -15.98
C TYR A 489 -16.46 -7.55 -16.69
N THR A 490 -17.25 -6.51 -16.48
CA THR A 490 -17.11 -5.19 -17.10
C THR A 490 -17.30 -4.09 -16.06
N VAL A 491 -17.24 -2.84 -16.45
CA VAL A 491 -17.58 -1.71 -15.55
C VAL A 491 -18.99 -1.83 -14.96
N LYS A 492 -19.92 -2.53 -15.62
CA LYS A 492 -21.27 -2.80 -15.09
C LYS A 492 -21.26 -3.77 -13.90
N ASN A 493 -20.22 -4.55 -13.76
CA ASN A 493 -20.03 -5.53 -12.69
C ASN A 493 -19.01 -5.07 -11.64
N GLY A 494 -18.57 -3.79 -11.70
CA GLY A 494 -17.64 -3.21 -10.72
C GLY A 494 -16.18 -3.19 -11.15
N MET A 495 -15.83 -3.57 -12.38
CA MET A 495 -14.49 -3.33 -12.92
C MET A 495 -14.23 -1.83 -13.09
N PRO A 496 -13.00 -1.32 -12.82
CA PRO A 496 -12.69 0.10 -12.99
C PRO A 496 -12.51 0.51 -14.46
N SER A 497 -12.31 -0.46 -15.35
CA SER A 497 -12.19 -0.29 -16.80
C SER A 497 -12.62 -1.56 -17.53
N ASN A 498 -13.11 -1.42 -18.76
CA ASN A 498 -13.33 -2.57 -19.64
C ASN A 498 -12.01 -3.06 -20.26
N VAL A 499 -10.98 -2.22 -20.36
CA VAL A 499 -9.71 -2.64 -20.94
C VAL A 499 -8.86 -3.34 -19.86
N ALA A 500 -8.67 -4.65 -20.03
CA ALA A 500 -7.79 -5.48 -19.22
C ALA A 500 -6.58 -5.93 -20.05
N PHE A 501 -5.36 -5.80 -19.50
CA PHE A 501 -4.13 -6.10 -20.22
C PHE A 501 -3.53 -7.44 -19.83
N ARG A 502 -3.32 -7.69 -18.52
CA ARG A 502 -2.74 -8.94 -18.02
C ARG A 502 -3.62 -9.54 -16.93
N ILE A 503 -3.57 -10.85 -16.81
CA ILE A 503 -4.31 -11.61 -15.80
C ILE A 503 -3.42 -12.70 -15.21
N LEU A 504 -3.30 -12.72 -13.89
CA LEU A 504 -2.43 -13.63 -13.17
C LEU A 504 -3.16 -14.22 -11.97
N PRO A 505 -3.30 -15.55 -11.86
CA PRO A 505 -3.85 -16.20 -10.67
C PRO A 505 -2.80 -16.24 -9.55
N ASP A 506 -3.23 -16.01 -8.30
CA ASP A 506 -2.43 -16.26 -7.11
C ASP A 506 -2.78 -17.60 -6.45
N GLU A 507 -2.05 -17.93 -5.37
CA GLU A 507 -2.26 -19.17 -4.60
C GLU A 507 -3.59 -19.20 -3.83
N ASN A 508 -4.24 -18.04 -3.63
CA ASN A 508 -5.45 -17.84 -2.83
C ASN A 508 -6.74 -17.75 -3.68
N GLU A 509 -6.69 -18.19 -4.95
CA GLU A 509 -7.85 -18.12 -5.89
C GLU A 509 -8.25 -16.68 -6.27
N THR A 510 -7.32 -15.75 -6.14
CA THR A 510 -7.51 -14.37 -6.57
C THR A 510 -6.84 -14.17 -7.93
N LEU A 511 -7.55 -13.54 -8.83
CA LEU A 511 -7.00 -13.09 -10.11
C LEU A 511 -6.55 -11.64 -9.98
N TRP A 512 -5.28 -11.38 -10.25
CA TRP A 512 -4.73 -10.05 -10.35
C TRP A 512 -4.78 -9.59 -11.80
N ILE A 513 -5.44 -8.45 -12.04
CA ILE A 513 -5.75 -7.98 -13.39
C ILE A 513 -5.30 -6.53 -13.54
N SER A 514 -4.34 -6.27 -14.44
CA SER A 514 -3.99 -4.90 -14.80
C SER A 514 -4.99 -4.34 -15.80
N THR A 515 -5.47 -3.11 -15.54
CA THR A 515 -6.48 -2.44 -16.38
C THR A 515 -6.04 -1.03 -16.78
N ALA A 516 -6.74 -0.40 -17.69
CA ALA A 516 -6.48 0.99 -18.05
C ALA A 516 -6.81 2.00 -16.92
N ASN A 517 -7.40 1.54 -15.79
CA ASN A 517 -7.77 2.41 -14.68
C ASN A 517 -7.60 1.69 -13.31
N GLY A 518 -6.43 1.16 -13.03
CA GLY A 518 -6.07 0.52 -11.78
C GLY A 518 -5.74 -0.96 -11.91
N LEU A 519 -5.20 -1.50 -10.82
CA LEU A 519 -5.00 -2.93 -10.63
C LEU A 519 -6.22 -3.51 -9.92
N VAL A 520 -6.67 -4.66 -10.34
CA VAL A 520 -7.85 -5.33 -9.79
C VAL A 520 -7.45 -6.66 -9.17
N SER A 521 -7.98 -6.96 -7.99
CA SER A 521 -8.06 -8.33 -7.48
C SER A 521 -9.51 -8.81 -7.61
N LEU A 522 -9.71 -9.99 -8.21
CA LEU A 522 -10.99 -10.64 -8.40
C LEU A 522 -10.96 -12.02 -7.76
N GLU A 523 -11.75 -12.23 -6.71
CA GLU A 523 -11.89 -13.52 -6.04
C GLU A 523 -12.74 -14.45 -6.92
N THR A 524 -12.17 -15.56 -7.41
CA THR A 524 -12.84 -16.43 -8.39
C THR A 524 -14.08 -17.13 -7.84
N GLY A 525 -14.11 -17.44 -6.53
CA GLY A 525 -15.23 -18.12 -5.87
C GLY A 525 -16.42 -17.20 -5.56
N THR A 526 -16.17 -15.95 -5.16
CA THR A 526 -17.22 -15.00 -4.74
C THR A 526 -17.58 -13.99 -5.84
N GLY A 527 -16.69 -13.78 -6.80
CA GLY A 527 -16.81 -12.72 -7.80
C GLY A 527 -16.55 -11.31 -7.25
N LYS A 528 -16.03 -11.20 -6.02
CA LYS A 528 -15.73 -9.91 -5.39
C LYS A 528 -14.56 -9.24 -6.10
N ILE A 529 -14.76 -7.97 -6.46
CA ILE A 529 -13.79 -7.13 -7.14
C ILE A 529 -13.28 -6.06 -6.16
N THR A 530 -11.95 -5.95 -6.06
CA THR A 530 -11.30 -4.85 -5.32
C THR A 530 -10.36 -4.13 -6.27
N THR A 531 -10.46 -2.80 -6.32
CA THR A 531 -9.63 -1.96 -7.20
C THR A 531 -8.55 -1.26 -6.39
N TYR A 532 -7.31 -1.31 -6.90
CA TYR A 532 -6.15 -0.63 -6.34
C TYR A 532 -5.72 0.52 -7.26
N THR A 533 -5.41 1.65 -6.65
CA THR A 533 -5.00 2.89 -7.32
C THR A 533 -3.79 3.51 -6.61
N GLU A 534 -3.45 4.75 -6.92
CA GLU A 534 -2.36 5.47 -6.27
C GLU A 534 -2.58 5.60 -4.74
N SER A 535 -3.84 5.71 -4.29
CA SER A 535 -4.16 5.73 -2.85
C SER A 535 -3.76 4.45 -2.11
N HIS A 536 -3.60 3.35 -2.84
CA HIS A 536 -3.16 2.05 -2.33
C HIS A 536 -1.65 1.80 -2.52
N GLY A 537 -0.91 2.77 -3.04
CA GLY A 537 0.54 2.72 -3.23
C GLY A 537 1.00 2.35 -4.64
N LEU A 538 0.13 2.35 -5.65
CA LEU A 538 0.57 2.26 -7.04
C LEU A 538 1.17 3.60 -7.48
N ILE A 539 2.16 3.56 -8.39
CA ILE A 539 2.74 4.77 -9.00
C ILE A 539 1.70 5.47 -9.89
N THR A 540 0.91 4.69 -10.60
CA THR A 540 -0.13 5.16 -11.52
C THR A 540 -1.26 4.16 -11.58
N ARG A 541 -2.47 4.63 -11.91
CA ARG A 541 -3.60 3.76 -12.23
C ARG A 541 -3.64 3.34 -13.71
N GLN A 542 -2.79 3.91 -14.56
CA GLN A 542 -2.74 3.59 -15.98
C GLN A 542 -1.72 2.48 -16.23
N PHE A 543 -2.21 1.30 -16.57
CA PHE A 543 -1.40 0.22 -17.12
C PHE A 543 -1.50 0.24 -18.65
N ASN A 544 -0.45 -0.24 -19.30
CA ASN A 544 -0.35 -0.33 -20.75
C ASN A 544 -0.20 -1.80 -21.18
N ASP A 545 -0.46 -2.05 -22.49
CA ASP A 545 -0.22 -3.34 -23.17
C ASP A 545 1.26 -3.68 -23.25
#